data_c12f563b911b452f67d776329d047160
#
_entry.id   c12f563b911b452f67d776329d047160
#
_cell.length_a   1.000
_cell.length_b   1.000
_cell.length_c   1.000
_cell.angle_alpha   90.00
_cell.angle_beta   90.00
_cell.angle_gamma   90.00
#
_symmetry.space_group_name_H-M   'P 1'
#
loop_
_entity.id
_entity.type
_entity.pdbx_description
1 polymer ?
#
loop_
_entity_poly.entity_id
_entity_poly.type
_entity_poly.pdbx_seq_one_letter_code
_entity_poly.pdbx_strand_id
1 'polypeptide(L)'
;MSSRATSLAVRRQPIHESRFPGFPPEAITFLRGLERHNKREWFQPRKHIYEEHVRGPLETLVNAINGELAEFAPRYVTPVKKAVFRIYRDTRFSKDKRPYKTHVAATFYLQNLDKAAGPCFYFHFTAKELLVFAGVYMPEREELLAIRNLLAERHEEFRELLRGKTLRAAMGELQGEQLSRVPKGFAKDHPAEDLIRRKQWFLENTLDGDVITLGRMLPEIINRFRAATPMLEFLIQPFVQERKPKKLPFMAF
;
A
#
# COMPACT_ATOMS: atom_id res chain seq x y z
N MET A 1 50.00 22.75 27.31
CA MET A 1 49.12 21.61 27.61
C MET A 1 47.98 21.61 26.60
N SER A 2 48.10 20.78 25.56
CA SER A 2 47.20 20.79 24.41
C SER A 2 46.22 19.62 24.54
N SER A 3 44.94 19.91 24.74
CA SER A 3 43.86 18.90 24.82
C SER A 3 43.38 18.57 23.41
N ARG A 4 43.68 17.35 22.97
CA ARG A 4 43.16 16.77 21.71
C ARG A 4 41.74 16.29 21.96
N ALA A 5 40.74 16.94 21.33
CA ALA A 5 39.39 16.46 21.21
C ALA A 5 39.35 15.32 20.17
N THR A 6 39.10 14.09 20.64
CA THR A 6 38.93 12.93 19.80
C THR A 6 37.50 12.92 19.23
N SER A 7 37.36 13.27 17.95
CA SER A 7 36.11 13.16 17.21
C SER A 7 35.77 11.69 17.02
N LEU A 8 34.71 11.22 17.69
CA LEU A 8 34.09 9.91 17.44
C LEU A 8 33.34 9.97 16.11
N ALA A 9 34.00 9.51 15.06
CA ALA A 9 33.34 9.24 13.78
C ALA A 9 32.36 8.08 13.96
N VAL A 10 31.07 8.38 13.97
CA VAL A 10 30.01 7.37 13.91
C VAL A 10 30.17 6.63 12.57
N ARG A 11 30.70 5.42 12.63
CA ARG A 11 30.70 4.50 11.50
C ARG A 11 29.24 4.22 11.09
N ARG A 12 28.79 4.86 10.02
CA ARG A 12 27.58 4.43 9.31
C ARG A 12 27.82 3.00 8.82
N GLN A 13 27.11 2.04 9.41
CA GLN A 13 27.08 0.69 8.88
C GLN A 13 26.56 0.74 7.44
N PRO A 14 27.14 -0.04 6.52
CA PRO A 14 26.64 -0.09 5.16
C PRO A 14 25.20 -0.60 5.19
N ILE A 15 24.29 0.18 4.60
CA ILE A 15 22.91 -0.21 4.32
C ILE A 15 23.01 -1.53 3.57
N HIS A 16 22.45 -2.60 4.14
CA HIS A 16 22.29 -3.87 3.44
C HIS A 16 21.50 -3.54 2.17
N GLU A 17 22.21 -3.43 1.05
CA GLU A 17 21.60 -3.41 -0.28
C GLU A 17 20.90 -4.76 -0.47
N SER A 18 19.65 -4.85 -0.07
CA SER A 18 18.77 -5.94 -0.48
C SER A 18 18.48 -5.75 -1.96
N ARG A 19 19.43 -6.20 -2.78
CA ARG A 19 19.34 -6.08 -4.23
C ARG A 19 18.31 -7.07 -4.75
N PHE A 20 17.06 -6.65 -4.84
CA PHE A 20 16.11 -7.37 -5.68
C PHE A 20 16.51 -7.15 -7.16
N PRO A 21 16.89 -8.21 -7.89
CA PRO A 21 17.47 -8.06 -9.23
C PRO A 21 16.42 -7.70 -10.30
N GLY A 22 15.15 -7.67 -9.94
CA GLY A 22 14.01 -7.60 -10.86
C GLY A 22 13.41 -8.97 -11.13
N PHE A 23 12.28 -8.98 -11.83
CA PHE A 23 11.66 -10.23 -12.28
C PHE A 23 12.36 -10.74 -13.55
N PRO A 24 12.48 -12.07 -13.71
CA PRO A 24 13.04 -12.64 -14.93
C PRO A 24 12.09 -12.40 -16.13
N PRO A 25 12.62 -12.35 -17.38
CA PRO A 25 11.79 -12.14 -18.58
C PRO A 25 10.66 -13.15 -18.75
N GLU A 26 10.82 -14.35 -18.22
CA GLU A 26 9.82 -15.41 -18.18
C GLU A 26 8.55 -14.99 -17.43
N ALA A 27 8.67 -14.17 -16.38
CA ALA A 27 7.53 -13.62 -15.64
C ALA A 27 6.66 -12.74 -16.55
N ILE A 28 7.29 -11.85 -17.33
CA ILE A 28 6.58 -10.96 -18.25
C ILE A 28 5.94 -11.75 -19.37
N THR A 29 6.65 -12.73 -19.91
CA THR A 29 6.16 -13.64 -20.96
C THR A 29 4.95 -14.43 -20.45
N PHE A 30 5.04 -14.95 -19.22
CA PHE A 30 3.94 -15.67 -18.57
C PHE A 30 2.70 -14.77 -18.40
N LEU A 31 2.85 -13.56 -17.86
CA LEU A 31 1.74 -12.62 -17.63
C LEU A 31 1.08 -12.19 -18.96
N ARG A 32 1.86 -11.93 -20.02
CA ARG A 32 1.32 -11.67 -21.37
C ARG A 32 0.52 -12.86 -21.92
N GLY A 33 1.03 -14.07 -21.71
CA GLY A 33 0.33 -15.29 -22.09
C GLY A 33 -0.97 -15.48 -21.32
N LEU A 34 -0.95 -15.22 -20.02
CA LEU A 34 -2.13 -15.32 -19.14
C LEU A 34 -3.21 -14.26 -19.48
N GLU A 35 -2.80 -13.07 -19.91
CA GLU A 35 -3.73 -12.02 -20.38
C GLU A 35 -4.51 -12.50 -21.60
N ARG A 36 -3.84 -13.19 -22.56
CA ARG A 36 -4.44 -13.70 -23.81
C ARG A 36 -5.22 -14.99 -23.63
N HIS A 37 -4.78 -15.85 -22.73
CA HIS A 37 -5.29 -17.23 -22.58
C HIS A 37 -5.70 -17.51 -21.12
N ASN A 38 -6.60 -16.69 -20.57
CA ASN A 38 -7.02 -16.77 -19.18
C ASN A 38 -8.00 -17.92 -18.93
N LYS A 39 -7.50 -19.16 -19.06
CA LYS A 39 -8.24 -20.42 -18.89
C LYS A 39 -7.44 -21.42 -18.07
N ARG A 40 -8.12 -22.36 -17.42
CA ARG A 40 -7.47 -23.40 -16.59
C ARG A 40 -6.57 -24.30 -17.43
N GLU A 41 -7.00 -24.67 -18.64
CA GLU A 41 -6.27 -25.55 -19.56
C GLU A 41 -4.94 -24.93 -20.01
N TRP A 42 -4.86 -23.59 -20.08
CA TRP A 42 -3.62 -22.89 -20.38
C TRP A 42 -2.72 -22.76 -19.15
N PHE A 43 -3.29 -22.47 -17.98
CA PHE A 43 -2.54 -22.22 -16.75
C PHE A 43 -1.94 -23.49 -16.15
N GLN A 44 -2.72 -24.56 -16.04
CA GLN A 44 -2.31 -25.77 -15.32
C GLN A 44 -0.99 -26.37 -15.80
N PRO A 45 -0.73 -26.58 -17.10
CA PRO A 45 0.57 -27.07 -17.56
C PRO A 45 1.73 -26.11 -17.30
N ARG A 46 1.43 -24.82 -17.07
CA ARG A 46 2.40 -23.72 -16.86
C ARG A 46 2.49 -23.26 -15.42
N LYS A 47 1.84 -23.96 -14.50
CA LYS A 47 1.84 -23.57 -13.08
C LYS A 47 3.23 -23.52 -12.49
N HIS A 48 4.14 -24.41 -12.89
CA HIS A 48 5.54 -24.40 -12.45
C HIS A 48 6.26 -23.10 -12.86
N ILE A 49 6.02 -22.58 -14.07
CA ILE A 49 6.57 -21.30 -14.53
C ILE A 49 6.06 -20.14 -13.63
N TYR A 50 4.78 -20.17 -13.29
CA TYR A 50 4.21 -19.18 -12.35
C TYR A 50 4.87 -19.25 -10.97
N GLU A 51 5.01 -20.44 -10.41
CA GLU A 51 5.58 -20.60 -9.07
C GLU A 51 7.07 -20.17 -9.05
N GLU A 52 7.84 -20.55 -10.06
CA GLU A 52 9.28 -20.31 -10.14
C GLU A 52 9.61 -18.86 -10.54
N HIS A 53 8.99 -18.34 -11.59
CA HIS A 53 9.40 -17.06 -12.19
C HIS A 53 8.53 -15.88 -11.79
N VAL A 54 7.34 -16.10 -11.22
CA VAL A 54 6.45 -15.01 -10.80
C VAL A 54 6.30 -14.99 -9.27
N ARG A 55 5.83 -16.08 -8.68
CA ARG A 55 5.51 -16.12 -7.25
C ARG A 55 6.76 -16.09 -6.38
N GLY A 56 7.75 -16.90 -6.66
CA GLY A 56 9.01 -16.93 -5.90
C GLY A 56 9.70 -15.57 -5.86
N PRO A 57 9.96 -14.91 -7.01
CA PRO A 57 10.48 -13.55 -7.05
C PRO A 57 9.59 -12.51 -6.35
N LEU A 58 8.24 -12.63 -6.43
CA LEU A 58 7.33 -11.76 -5.70
C LEU A 58 7.51 -11.89 -4.18
N GLU A 59 7.63 -13.10 -3.67
CA GLU A 59 7.88 -13.36 -2.24
C GLU A 59 9.21 -12.77 -1.80
N THR A 60 10.25 -12.86 -2.63
CA THR A 60 11.56 -12.24 -2.41
C THR A 60 11.45 -10.70 -2.37
N LEU A 61 10.74 -10.10 -3.33
CA LEU A 61 10.48 -8.66 -3.35
C LEU A 61 9.74 -8.20 -2.09
N VAL A 62 8.70 -8.91 -1.68
CA VAL A 62 7.93 -8.58 -0.46
C VAL A 62 8.79 -8.65 0.79
N ASN A 63 9.70 -9.63 0.91
CA ASN A 63 10.67 -9.70 2.00
C ASN A 63 11.63 -8.50 2.00
N ALA A 64 12.13 -8.10 0.83
CA ALA A 64 13.00 -6.93 0.69
C ALA A 64 12.25 -5.63 1.07
N ILE A 65 11.00 -5.47 0.64
CA ILE A 65 10.14 -4.33 1.02
C ILE A 65 9.91 -4.32 2.53
N ASN A 66 9.65 -5.46 3.17
CA ASN A 66 9.48 -5.54 4.62
C ASN A 66 10.75 -5.12 5.38
N GLY A 67 11.94 -5.45 4.86
CA GLY A 67 13.20 -4.98 5.41
C GLY A 67 13.28 -3.45 5.41
N GLU A 68 12.94 -2.82 4.30
CA GLU A 68 12.91 -1.35 4.18
C GLU A 68 11.80 -0.72 5.06
N LEU A 69 10.60 -1.30 5.07
CA LEU A 69 9.48 -0.83 5.91
C LEU A 69 9.83 -0.87 7.40
N ALA A 70 10.59 -1.85 7.85
CA ALA A 70 11.03 -1.93 9.25
C ALA A 70 11.80 -0.68 9.70
N GLU A 71 12.48 0.01 8.79
CA GLU A 71 13.27 1.22 9.07
C GLU A 71 12.41 2.49 9.13
N PHE A 72 11.38 2.65 8.30
CA PHE A 72 10.64 3.90 8.20
C PHE A 72 9.13 3.82 8.46
N ALA A 73 8.54 2.62 8.36
CA ALA A 73 7.12 2.39 8.56
C ALA A 73 6.85 1.01 9.20
N PRO A 74 7.41 0.70 10.39
CA PRO A 74 7.44 -0.66 10.97
C PRO A 74 6.04 -1.24 11.23
N ARG A 75 5.02 -0.40 11.43
CA ARG A 75 3.62 -0.85 11.62
C ARG A 75 3.02 -1.55 10.40
N TYR A 76 3.60 -1.31 9.21
CA TYR A 76 3.13 -1.86 7.94
C TYR A 76 3.88 -3.13 7.53
N VAL A 77 4.88 -3.57 8.28
CA VAL A 77 5.56 -4.85 8.05
C VAL A 77 4.53 -5.98 8.07
N THR A 78 4.39 -6.66 6.95
CA THR A 78 3.34 -7.66 6.74
C THR A 78 3.94 -9.00 6.33
N PRO A 79 3.65 -10.10 7.05
CA PRO A 79 4.14 -11.43 6.66
C PRO A 79 3.82 -11.75 5.21
N VAL A 80 4.77 -12.31 4.46
CA VAL A 80 4.67 -12.58 3.01
C VAL A 80 3.35 -13.27 2.64
N LYS A 81 2.98 -14.33 3.38
CA LYS A 81 1.73 -15.08 3.15
C LYS A 81 0.46 -14.23 3.28
N LYS A 82 0.53 -13.15 4.09
CA LYS A 82 -0.57 -12.20 4.25
C LYS A 82 -0.49 -11.05 3.25
N ALA A 83 0.71 -10.63 2.86
CA ALA A 83 0.92 -9.53 1.93
C ALA A 83 0.53 -9.91 0.49
N VAL A 84 1.00 -11.05 0.00
CA VAL A 84 0.82 -11.48 -1.39
C VAL A 84 -0.63 -11.89 -1.68
N PHE A 85 -1.16 -11.38 -2.77
CA PHE A 85 -2.48 -11.80 -3.26
C PHE A 85 -2.37 -13.09 -4.08
N ARG A 86 -3.34 -14.00 -3.89
CA ARG A 86 -3.50 -15.17 -4.75
C ARG A 86 -3.80 -14.76 -6.18
N ILE A 87 -3.29 -15.52 -7.15
CA ILE A 87 -3.55 -15.29 -8.58
C ILE A 87 -4.99 -15.62 -8.98
N TYR A 88 -5.64 -16.49 -8.23
CA TYR A 88 -7.03 -16.91 -8.50
C TYR A 88 -8.00 -15.77 -8.20
N ARG A 89 -8.97 -15.57 -9.11
CA ARG A 89 -10.07 -14.62 -8.92
C ARG A 89 -11.24 -15.29 -8.20
N ASP A 90 -11.96 -14.50 -7.41
CA ASP A 90 -13.30 -14.87 -7.00
C ASP A 90 -14.29 -14.42 -8.08
N THR A 91 -14.80 -15.40 -8.84
CA THR A 91 -15.70 -15.13 -9.96
C THR A 91 -17.17 -15.37 -9.64
N ARG A 92 -17.52 -15.71 -8.38
CA ARG A 92 -18.89 -16.05 -7.98
C ARG A 92 -19.87 -14.93 -8.32
N PHE A 93 -19.52 -13.70 -8.01
CA PHE A 93 -20.36 -12.51 -8.21
C PHE A 93 -19.91 -11.62 -9.37
N SER A 94 -18.88 -12.00 -10.11
CA SER A 94 -18.35 -11.23 -11.25
C SER A 94 -19.02 -11.62 -12.56
N LYS A 95 -19.31 -10.64 -13.42
CA LYS A 95 -19.70 -10.86 -14.81
C LYS A 95 -18.54 -11.48 -15.61
N ASP A 96 -17.32 -11.04 -15.36
CA ASP A 96 -16.11 -11.60 -15.96
C ASP A 96 -15.73 -12.90 -15.25
N LYS A 97 -15.87 -14.02 -15.96
CA LYS A 97 -15.61 -15.37 -15.45
C LYS A 97 -14.19 -15.87 -15.67
N ARG A 98 -13.27 -15.04 -16.13
CA ARG A 98 -11.85 -15.40 -16.23
C ARG A 98 -11.29 -15.82 -14.85
N PRO A 99 -10.68 -17.02 -14.73
CA PRO A 99 -10.33 -17.58 -13.41
C PRO A 99 -9.11 -16.98 -12.74
N TYR A 100 -8.27 -16.24 -13.48
CA TYR A 100 -7.00 -15.69 -12.96
C TYR A 100 -6.95 -14.18 -13.08
N LYS A 101 -6.23 -13.54 -12.17
CA LYS A 101 -5.80 -12.15 -12.30
C LYS A 101 -4.71 -12.06 -13.35
N THR A 102 -4.70 -10.97 -14.10
CA THR A 102 -3.65 -10.67 -15.10
C THR A 102 -2.53 -9.80 -14.53
N HIS A 103 -2.54 -9.60 -13.23
CA HIS A 103 -1.53 -8.89 -12.46
C HIS A 103 -1.16 -9.67 -11.21
N VAL A 104 0.00 -9.41 -10.67
CA VAL A 104 0.44 -9.87 -9.36
C VAL A 104 0.57 -8.69 -8.42
N ALA A 105 0.22 -8.88 -7.15
CA ALA A 105 0.05 -7.79 -6.21
C ALA A 105 0.46 -8.16 -4.80
N ALA A 106 0.89 -7.15 -4.03
CA ALA A 106 1.06 -7.25 -2.58
C ALA A 106 0.57 -5.99 -1.87
N THR A 107 0.20 -6.13 -0.59
CA THR A 107 -0.22 -5.03 0.28
C THR A 107 0.46 -5.14 1.63
N PHE A 108 0.72 -3.98 2.24
CA PHE A 108 1.34 -3.84 3.55
C PHE A 108 0.39 -2.98 4.38
N TYR A 109 -0.13 -3.53 5.46
CA TYR A 109 -1.25 -2.96 6.21
C TYR A 109 -1.13 -3.24 7.71
N LEU A 110 -1.89 -2.51 8.51
CA LEU A 110 -1.96 -2.72 9.96
C LEU A 110 -2.55 -4.09 10.29
N GLN A 111 -1.83 -4.88 11.09
CA GLN A 111 -2.24 -6.25 11.41
C GLN A 111 -3.54 -6.36 12.25
N ASN A 112 -3.96 -5.27 12.88
CA ASN A 112 -5.19 -5.20 13.68
C ASN A 112 -6.41 -4.70 12.88
N LEU A 113 -6.25 -4.44 11.59
CA LEU A 113 -7.32 -4.05 10.67
C LEU A 113 -7.46 -5.07 9.54
N ASP A 114 -8.63 -5.07 8.91
CA ASP A 114 -8.81 -5.83 7.68
C ASP A 114 -7.97 -5.25 6.54
N LYS A 115 -7.50 -6.13 5.67
CA LYS A 115 -6.51 -5.88 4.63
C LYS A 115 -6.79 -4.66 3.74
N ALA A 116 -8.05 -4.29 3.55
CA ALA A 116 -8.47 -3.21 2.67
C ALA A 116 -9.19 -2.06 3.39
N ALA A 117 -9.48 -2.20 4.69
CA ALA A 117 -10.29 -1.24 5.43
C ALA A 117 -9.51 -0.03 5.90
N GLY A 118 -8.26 -0.23 6.30
CA GLY A 118 -7.40 0.84 6.82
C GLY A 118 -6.37 1.37 5.82
N PRO A 119 -5.55 2.36 6.26
CA PRO A 119 -4.42 2.84 5.49
C PRO A 119 -3.43 1.71 5.19
N CYS A 120 -2.99 1.64 3.93
CA CYS A 120 -2.06 0.62 3.48
C CYS A 120 -1.14 1.12 2.37
N PHE A 121 0.00 0.45 2.21
CA PHE A 121 0.78 0.47 0.99
C PHE A 121 0.38 -0.72 0.12
N TYR A 122 0.37 -0.50 -1.17
CA TYR A 122 0.05 -1.54 -2.13
C TYR A 122 0.84 -1.33 -3.42
N PHE A 123 1.17 -2.40 -4.07
CA PHE A 123 1.59 -2.37 -5.46
C PHE A 123 1.01 -3.55 -6.23
N HIS A 124 0.86 -3.35 -7.52
CA HIS A 124 0.68 -4.45 -8.45
C HIS A 124 1.45 -4.18 -9.74
N PHE A 125 1.76 -5.24 -10.46
CA PHE A 125 2.28 -5.09 -11.80
C PHE A 125 1.62 -6.06 -12.77
N THR A 126 1.53 -5.62 -14.00
CA THR A 126 1.14 -6.39 -15.19
C THR A 126 2.38 -6.66 -16.05
N ALA A 127 2.20 -7.17 -17.25
CA ALA A 127 3.30 -7.25 -18.22
C ALA A 127 3.69 -5.89 -18.85
N LYS A 128 2.98 -4.80 -18.49
CA LYS A 128 3.10 -3.49 -19.16
C LYS A 128 3.45 -2.35 -18.20
N GLU A 129 3.08 -2.48 -16.93
CA GLU A 129 3.15 -1.38 -15.96
C GLU A 129 3.30 -1.88 -14.53
N LEU A 130 3.86 -1.04 -13.69
CA LEU A 130 3.88 -1.14 -12.25
C LEU A 130 3.04 -0.01 -11.65
N LEU A 131 1.98 -0.34 -10.92
CA LEU A 131 1.23 0.63 -10.13
C LEU A 131 1.66 0.54 -8.66
N VAL A 132 1.95 1.70 -8.07
CA VAL A 132 2.24 1.87 -6.64
C VAL A 132 1.16 2.75 -6.02
N PHE A 133 0.65 2.33 -4.88
CA PHE A 133 -0.49 2.94 -4.20
C PHE A 133 -0.19 3.13 -2.71
N ALA A 134 -0.72 4.21 -2.13
CA ALA A 134 -0.71 4.45 -0.70
C ALA A 134 -1.99 5.17 -0.28
N GLY A 135 -2.67 4.67 0.74
CA GLY A 135 -3.91 5.31 1.22
C GLY A 135 -4.95 4.33 1.74
N VAL A 136 -6.20 4.79 1.73
CA VAL A 136 -7.40 4.07 2.17
C VAL A 136 -8.32 3.87 0.98
N TYR A 137 -8.57 2.60 0.61
CA TYR A 137 -9.31 2.26 -0.61
C TYR A 137 -10.74 1.79 -0.37
N MET A 138 -10.95 0.85 0.56
CA MET A 138 -12.27 0.27 0.85
C MET A 138 -12.54 0.30 2.36
N PRO A 139 -12.62 1.50 2.98
CA PRO A 139 -12.93 1.59 4.39
C PRO A 139 -14.36 1.12 4.63
N GLU A 140 -14.58 0.35 5.68
CA GLU A 140 -15.90 0.03 6.16
C GLU A 140 -16.52 1.25 6.87
N ARG A 141 -17.74 1.11 7.36
CA ARG A 141 -18.49 2.25 7.90
C ARG A 141 -17.81 2.90 9.11
N GLU A 142 -17.21 2.11 9.98
CA GLU A 142 -16.55 2.63 11.18
C GLU A 142 -15.26 3.36 10.83
N GLU A 143 -14.41 2.77 9.97
CA GLU A 143 -13.18 3.38 9.50
C GLU A 143 -13.44 4.66 8.70
N LEU A 144 -14.45 4.62 7.84
CA LEU A 144 -14.87 5.78 7.05
C LEU A 144 -15.26 6.96 7.92
N LEU A 145 -16.05 6.71 8.99
CA LEU A 145 -16.45 7.74 9.93
C LEU A 145 -15.26 8.25 10.76
N ALA A 146 -14.40 7.36 11.22
CA ALA A 146 -13.21 7.71 12.00
C ALA A 146 -12.26 8.64 11.21
N ILE A 147 -11.99 8.32 9.94
CA ILE A 147 -11.17 9.16 9.07
C ILE A 147 -11.85 10.51 8.79
N ARG A 148 -13.15 10.54 8.54
CA ARG A 148 -13.89 11.80 8.35
C ARG A 148 -13.84 12.71 9.56
N ASN A 149 -13.96 12.17 10.77
CA ASN A 149 -13.84 12.94 12.01
C ASN A 149 -12.43 13.53 12.15
N LEU A 150 -11.39 12.73 11.92
CA LEU A 150 -10.01 13.19 11.92
C LEU A 150 -9.80 14.33 10.91
N LEU A 151 -10.31 14.18 9.68
CA LEU A 151 -10.18 15.19 8.63
C LEU A 151 -11.02 16.44 8.91
N ALA A 152 -12.19 16.32 9.53
CA ALA A 152 -12.95 17.47 9.95
C ALA A 152 -12.19 18.30 10.99
N GLU A 153 -11.52 17.65 11.94
CA GLU A 153 -10.78 18.31 13.01
C GLU A 153 -9.43 18.88 12.53
N ARG A 154 -8.70 18.15 11.66
CA ARG A 154 -7.31 18.43 11.32
C ARG A 154 -7.04 18.53 9.82
N HIS A 155 -7.97 19.10 9.06
CA HIS A 155 -7.87 19.18 7.59
C HIS A 155 -6.68 19.99 7.10
N GLU A 156 -6.28 21.07 7.82
CA GLU A 156 -5.17 21.89 7.38
C GLU A 156 -3.84 21.12 7.45
N GLU A 157 -3.63 20.35 8.50
CA GLU A 157 -2.44 19.49 8.60
C GLU A 157 -2.40 18.46 7.46
N PHE A 158 -3.55 17.83 7.16
CA PHE A 158 -3.63 16.90 6.03
C PHE A 158 -3.36 17.58 4.69
N ARG A 159 -3.87 18.81 4.49
CA ARG A 159 -3.60 19.60 3.29
C ARG A 159 -2.11 19.95 3.16
N GLU A 160 -1.45 20.29 4.25
CA GLU A 160 0.00 20.54 4.25
C GLU A 160 0.79 19.31 3.82
N LEU A 161 0.43 18.13 4.33
CA LEU A 161 1.05 16.87 3.89
C LEU A 161 0.88 16.67 2.37
N LEU A 162 -0.34 16.90 1.84
CA LEU A 162 -0.63 16.76 0.41
C LEU A 162 0.08 17.79 -0.48
N ARG A 163 0.41 18.98 0.05
CA ARG A 163 1.19 20.01 -0.66
C ARG A 163 2.68 19.68 -0.72
N GLY A 164 3.15 18.71 0.04
CA GLY A 164 4.55 18.30 0.10
C GLY A 164 5.13 17.99 -1.29
N LYS A 165 6.18 18.72 -1.69
CA LYS A 165 6.80 18.59 -3.03
C LYS A 165 7.24 17.16 -3.33
N THR A 166 7.86 16.49 -2.35
CA THR A 166 8.32 15.09 -2.49
C THR A 166 7.16 14.13 -2.73
N LEU A 167 6.07 14.27 -1.97
CA LEU A 167 4.88 13.45 -2.10
C LEU A 167 4.23 13.65 -3.48
N ARG A 168 4.01 14.90 -3.87
CA ARG A 168 3.38 15.22 -5.18
C ARG A 168 4.22 14.74 -6.36
N ALA A 169 5.52 14.90 -6.30
CA ALA A 169 6.43 14.43 -7.35
C ALA A 169 6.45 12.89 -7.46
N ALA A 170 6.36 12.17 -6.34
CA ALA A 170 6.41 10.72 -6.31
C ALA A 170 5.06 10.04 -6.60
N MET A 171 3.96 10.60 -6.10
CA MET A 171 2.65 9.94 -6.04
C MET A 171 1.51 10.71 -6.73
N GLY A 172 1.73 11.96 -7.15
CA GLY A 172 0.69 12.80 -7.74
C GLY A 172 -0.26 13.39 -6.71
N GLU A 173 -1.54 13.49 -7.07
CA GLU A 173 -2.58 14.15 -6.27
C GLU A 173 -3.54 13.14 -5.62
N LEU A 174 -4.23 13.60 -4.57
CA LEU A 174 -5.22 12.81 -3.82
C LEU A 174 -6.38 12.40 -4.72
N GLN A 175 -6.64 11.11 -4.77
CA GLN A 175 -7.71 10.48 -5.54
C GLN A 175 -8.79 9.87 -4.63
N GLY A 176 -9.81 9.29 -5.25
CA GLY A 176 -10.93 8.62 -4.60
C GLY A 176 -12.29 9.23 -4.97
N GLU A 177 -13.31 8.38 -4.93
CA GLU A 177 -14.68 8.78 -5.17
C GLU A 177 -15.20 9.74 -4.09
N GLN A 178 -16.14 10.61 -4.50
CA GLN A 178 -16.79 11.55 -3.59
C GLN A 178 -18.32 11.37 -3.60
N LEU A 179 -18.94 11.66 -2.46
CA LEU A 179 -20.37 11.81 -2.35
C LEU A 179 -20.79 13.14 -3.01
N SER A 180 -22.00 13.20 -3.54
CA SER A 180 -22.57 14.43 -4.06
C SER A 180 -22.88 15.49 -2.98
N ARG A 181 -23.05 15.05 -1.73
CA ARG A 181 -23.39 15.91 -0.58
C ARG A 181 -22.56 15.53 0.64
N VAL A 182 -22.38 16.49 1.53
CA VAL A 182 -21.77 16.26 2.86
C VAL A 182 -22.60 15.21 3.62
N PRO A 183 -21.97 14.16 4.19
CA PRO A 183 -22.68 13.13 4.93
C PRO A 183 -23.31 13.70 6.23
N LYS A 184 -24.35 13.03 6.73
CA LYS A 184 -24.98 13.40 8.00
C LYS A 184 -23.96 13.41 9.13
N GLY A 185 -24.09 14.39 10.04
CA GLY A 185 -23.20 14.60 11.18
C GLY A 185 -22.10 15.63 10.95
N PHE A 186 -21.96 16.17 9.73
CA PHE A 186 -21.02 17.23 9.42
C PHE A 186 -21.75 18.48 8.89
N ALA A 187 -21.25 19.67 9.19
CA ALA A 187 -21.78 20.93 8.68
C ALA A 187 -21.62 20.98 7.15
N LYS A 188 -22.62 21.51 6.46
CA LYS A 188 -22.62 21.58 4.99
C LYS A 188 -21.58 22.54 4.42
N ASP A 189 -21.23 23.54 5.19
CA ASP A 189 -20.24 24.60 4.90
C ASP A 189 -18.89 24.36 5.60
N HIS A 190 -18.61 23.12 5.98
CA HIS A 190 -17.38 22.79 6.70
C HIS A 190 -16.15 23.05 5.80
N PRO A 191 -15.06 23.68 6.32
CA PRO A 191 -13.85 23.97 5.53
C PRO A 191 -13.20 22.75 4.88
N ALA A 192 -13.42 21.55 5.45
CA ALA A 192 -12.96 20.28 4.92
C ALA A 192 -14.02 19.53 4.11
N GLU A 193 -15.06 20.19 3.59
CA GLU A 193 -16.16 19.54 2.85
C GLU A 193 -15.67 18.58 1.77
N ASP A 194 -14.71 18.99 0.96
CA ASP A 194 -14.11 18.22 -0.12
C ASP A 194 -13.42 16.94 0.35
N LEU A 195 -12.83 16.96 1.54
CA LEU A 195 -12.20 15.80 2.18
C LEU A 195 -13.24 14.89 2.84
N ILE A 196 -14.24 15.47 3.53
CA ILE A 196 -15.29 14.73 4.25
C ILE A 196 -16.22 13.99 3.28
N ARG A 197 -16.47 14.55 2.09
CA ARG A 197 -17.28 13.92 1.04
C ARG A 197 -16.63 12.70 0.42
N ARG A 198 -15.30 12.52 0.56
CA ARG A 198 -14.61 11.35 -0.01
C ARG A 198 -15.07 10.06 0.62
N LYS A 199 -15.08 9.00 -0.20
CA LYS A 199 -15.26 7.62 0.22
C LYS A 199 -13.91 6.90 0.38
N GLN A 200 -12.86 7.49 -0.22
CA GLN A 200 -11.52 6.95 -0.32
C GLN A 200 -10.51 8.10 -0.25
N TRP A 201 -9.32 7.85 0.29
CA TRP A 201 -8.22 8.82 0.35
C TRP A 201 -6.93 8.11 -0.01
N PHE A 202 -6.54 8.19 -1.27
CA PHE A 202 -5.34 7.53 -1.74
C PHE A 202 -4.60 8.32 -2.80
N LEU A 203 -3.35 7.95 -2.98
CA LEU A 203 -2.46 8.39 -4.04
C LEU A 203 -2.02 7.14 -4.79
N GLU A 204 -1.86 7.26 -6.09
CA GLU A 204 -1.28 6.21 -6.91
C GLU A 204 -0.40 6.78 -8.01
N ASN A 205 0.60 6.02 -8.38
CA ASN A 205 1.50 6.36 -9.48
C ASN A 205 1.79 5.10 -10.29
N THR A 206 1.71 5.24 -11.61
CA THR A 206 1.99 4.16 -12.56
C THR A 206 3.31 4.44 -13.27
N LEU A 207 4.13 3.40 -13.38
CA LEU A 207 5.44 3.37 -14.03
C LEU A 207 5.41 2.39 -15.20
N ASP A 208 6.22 2.65 -16.21
CA ASP A 208 6.39 1.72 -17.32
C ASP A 208 6.91 0.36 -16.86
N GLY A 209 6.51 -0.69 -17.59
CA GLY A 209 6.83 -2.07 -17.24
C GLY A 209 8.32 -2.44 -17.33
N ASP A 210 9.15 -1.60 -17.92
CA ASP A 210 10.61 -1.82 -18.00
C ASP A 210 11.26 -1.88 -16.60
N VAL A 211 10.73 -1.15 -15.62
CA VAL A 211 11.23 -1.16 -14.24
C VAL A 211 11.12 -2.53 -13.57
N ILE A 212 10.23 -3.41 -14.06
CA ILE A 212 9.94 -4.71 -13.44
C ILE A 212 11.13 -5.66 -13.58
N THR A 213 11.81 -5.63 -14.73
CA THR A 213 12.93 -6.52 -15.05
C THR A 213 14.31 -5.91 -14.79
N LEU A 214 14.39 -4.59 -14.57
CA LEU A 214 15.65 -3.85 -14.47
C LEU A 214 16.06 -3.60 -13.02
N GLY A 215 15.98 -4.40 -12.07
CA GLY A 215 16.48 -4.16 -10.69
C GLY A 215 16.09 -2.81 -10.04
N ARG A 216 15.33 -1.97 -10.74
CA ARG A 216 14.85 -0.66 -10.27
C ARG A 216 13.51 -0.74 -9.55
N MET A 217 12.79 -1.87 -9.66
CA MET A 217 11.45 -2.02 -9.11
C MET A 217 11.40 -1.78 -7.59
N LEU A 218 12.32 -2.37 -6.84
CA LEU A 218 12.38 -2.18 -5.39
C LEU A 218 12.64 -0.72 -5.01
N PRO A 219 13.71 -0.03 -5.51
CA PRO A 219 13.92 1.39 -5.22
C PRO A 219 12.73 2.27 -5.60
N GLU A 220 12.08 2.03 -6.73
CA GLU A 220 10.93 2.81 -7.19
C GLU A 220 9.72 2.66 -6.24
N ILE A 221 9.42 1.44 -5.77
CA ILE A 221 8.38 1.20 -4.77
C ILE A 221 8.72 1.88 -3.45
N ILE A 222 9.96 1.71 -2.96
CA ILE A 222 10.38 2.24 -1.66
C ILE A 222 10.38 3.77 -1.65
N ASN A 223 10.85 4.42 -2.70
CA ASN A 223 10.82 5.88 -2.81
C ASN A 223 9.38 6.42 -2.69
N ARG A 224 8.41 5.77 -3.32
CA ARG A 224 6.99 6.15 -3.25
C ARG A 224 6.37 5.87 -1.89
N PHE A 225 6.65 4.72 -1.32
CA PHE A 225 6.18 4.37 0.02
C PHE A 225 6.73 5.34 1.07
N ARG A 226 8.03 5.64 1.00
CA ARG A 226 8.67 6.60 1.91
C ARG A 226 8.08 8.00 1.77
N ALA A 227 7.85 8.46 0.54
CA ALA A 227 7.21 9.75 0.28
C ALA A 227 5.77 9.82 0.84
N ALA A 228 5.01 8.72 0.76
CA ALA A 228 3.62 8.66 1.23
C ALA A 228 3.47 8.36 2.73
N THR A 229 4.54 7.96 3.41
CA THR A 229 4.49 7.58 4.84
C THR A 229 3.89 8.66 5.73
N PRO A 230 4.24 9.97 5.63
CA PRO A 230 3.64 10.99 6.50
C PRO A 230 2.11 11.06 6.35
N MET A 231 1.59 10.91 5.14
CA MET A 231 0.14 10.89 4.89
C MET A 231 -0.52 9.65 5.52
N LEU A 232 0.10 8.48 5.40
CA LEU A 232 -0.43 7.25 6.00
C LEU A 232 -0.36 7.31 7.53
N GLU A 233 0.72 7.83 8.12
CA GLU A 233 0.85 8.03 9.58
C GLU A 233 -0.17 9.04 10.12
N PHE A 234 -0.62 9.98 9.31
CA PHE A 234 -1.76 10.84 9.65
C PHE A 234 -3.07 10.05 9.63
N LEU A 235 -3.37 9.35 8.54
CA LEU A 235 -4.63 8.62 8.36
C LEU A 235 -4.79 7.43 9.31
N ILE A 236 -3.69 6.88 9.85
CA ILE A 236 -3.69 5.76 10.79
C ILE A 236 -4.13 6.15 12.21
N GLN A 237 -4.05 7.43 12.57
CA GLN A 237 -4.22 7.89 13.97
C GLN A 237 -5.50 7.42 14.65
N PRO A 238 -6.67 7.39 13.99
CA PRO A 238 -7.89 6.88 14.60
C PRO A 238 -7.83 5.39 15.00
N PHE A 239 -6.90 4.64 14.43
CA PHE A 239 -6.80 3.17 14.57
C PHE A 239 -5.69 2.73 15.53
N VAL A 240 -4.78 3.62 15.87
CA VAL A 240 -3.64 3.34 16.78
C VAL A 240 -3.78 3.96 18.15
N GLN A 241 -4.71 4.91 18.35
CA GLN A 241 -5.10 5.34 19.69
C GLN A 241 -5.77 4.14 20.38
N GLU A 242 -5.25 3.74 21.54
CA GLU A 242 -5.78 2.64 22.34
C GLU A 242 -7.30 2.77 22.43
N ARG A 243 -8.03 1.75 21.95
CA ARG A 243 -9.45 1.62 22.28
C ARG A 243 -9.53 1.60 23.81
N LYS A 244 -9.96 2.71 24.43
CA LYS A 244 -10.31 2.69 25.85
C LYS A 244 -11.17 1.45 26.07
N PRO A 245 -10.83 0.57 27.04
CA PRO A 245 -11.60 -0.64 27.24
C PRO A 245 -13.07 -0.25 27.40
N LYS A 246 -13.95 -0.87 26.61
CA LYS A 246 -15.41 -0.70 26.79
C LYS A 246 -15.68 -0.95 28.27
N LYS A 247 -16.11 0.07 28.99
CA LYS A 247 -16.60 -0.12 30.36
C LYS A 247 -17.69 -1.18 30.27
N LEU A 248 -17.41 -2.36 30.79
CA LEU A 248 -18.43 -3.38 30.97
C LEU A 248 -19.55 -2.75 31.83
N PRO A 249 -20.81 -2.90 31.44
CA PRO A 249 -21.89 -2.43 32.29
C PRO A 249 -21.74 -3.10 33.67
N PHE A 250 -21.73 -2.29 34.71
CA PHE A 250 -21.67 -2.73 36.10
C PHE A 250 -22.89 -3.63 36.34
N MET A 251 -22.67 -4.93 36.43
CA MET A 251 -23.72 -5.83 36.91
C MET A 251 -23.86 -5.58 38.41
N ALA A 252 -24.90 -4.82 38.79
CA ALA A 252 -25.35 -4.77 40.16
C ALA A 252 -25.94 -6.14 40.51
N PHE A 253 -25.36 -6.81 41.51
CA PHE A 253 -25.93 -7.96 42.17
C PHE A 253 -26.95 -7.49 43.18
#